data_21e4d211e998af2efdb149226428e090
#
_entry.id   21e4d211e998af2efdb149226428e090
#
_cell.length_a   1.000
_cell.length_b   1.000
_cell.length_c   1.000
_cell.angle_alpha   90.00
_cell.angle_beta   90.00
_cell.angle_gamma   90.00
#
_symmetry.space_group_name_H-M   'P 1'
#
loop_
_entity.id
_entity.type
_entity.pdbx_description
1 polymer ?
#
loop_
_entity_poly.entity_id
_entity_poly.type
_entity_poly.pdbx_seq_one_letter_code
_entity_poly.pdbx_strand_id
1 'polypeptide(L)'
;LLDQREADISTDAGKCLRFAQKIIEAIYAVVLDYKSLIDANWHYLYSPSTDWAKFCKICIFLLNVRDYITKMAASTKPEAKHGYYHVLKESIDEKKFEVSAVATTNYNRFISDILRIEVAFLNGSTEIWYDPYLNRMGEKSVLSTSENHILVPLMFTQSGTKPMTSIEMSMKYVDTYTQWKNSDRVIIVGFGFGTDDEHINGILRTLIDVDNKSITVVTLDKHQSDDVIAKDIARKLKVTNVSNISIIQVDASGINSQSKKIWTDSLSSR
;
A
#
# COMPACT_ATOMS: atom_id res chain seq x y z
N LEU A 1 -0.69 -1.49 -17.17
CA LEU A 1 -1.55 -1.30 -18.32
C LEU A 1 -0.98 -2.12 -19.46
N LEU A 2 -1.60 -3.25 -19.72
CA LEU A 2 -1.28 -4.07 -20.89
C LEU A 2 -1.54 -3.23 -22.13
N ASP A 3 -0.54 -3.18 -23.01
CA ASP A 3 -0.59 -2.49 -24.28
C ASP A 3 -1.92 -2.83 -24.99
N GLN A 4 -2.67 -1.84 -25.39
CA GLN A 4 -4.01 -2.00 -26.00
C GLN A 4 -3.97 -2.62 -27.42
N ARG A 5 -2.87 -3.22 -27.79
CA ARG A 5 -2.78 -3.99 -29.04
C ARG A 5 -3.70 -5.19 -28.92
N GLU A 6 -4.62 -5.31 -29.85
CA GLU A 6 -5.45 -6.51 -29.98
C GLU A 6 -4.53 -7.74 -30.04
N ALA A 7 -4.63 -8.60 -29.02
CA ALA A 7 -3.86 -9.82 -29.00
C ALA A 7 -4.31 -10.70 -30.18
N ASP A 8 -3.34 -11.18 -30.95
CA ASP A 8 -3.62 -12.11 -32.05
C ASP A 8 -4.21 -13.41 -31.47
N ILE A 9 -5.54 -13.56 -31.64
CA ILE A 9 -6.30 -14.70 -31.15
C ILE A 9 -6.12 -15.97 -32.01
N SER A 10 -5.35 -15.92 -33.08
CA SER A 10 -5.01 -17.11 -33.89
C SER A 10 -4.00 -18.01 -33.17
N THR A 11 -3.23 -17.48 -32.24
CA THR A 11 -2.24 -18.22 -31.47
C THR A 11 -2.78 -18.62 -30.08
N ASP A 12 -2.26 -19.69 -29.49
CA ASP A 12 -2.63 -20.09 -28.12
C ASP A 12 -2.17 -19.08 -27.09
N ALA A 13 -1.04 -18.40 -27.31
CA ALA A 13 -0.57 -17.30 -26.49
C ALA A 13 -1.52 -16.10 -26.55
N GLY A 14 -2.03 -15.75 -27.73
CA GLY A 14 -3.02 -14.71 -27.92
C GLY A 14 -4.34 -15.00 -27.23
N LYS A 15 -4.80 -16.26 -27.27
CA LYS A 15 -6.01 -16.69 -26.55
C LYS A 15 -5.83 -16.57 -25.03
N CYS A 16 -4.68 -16.99 -24.50
CA CYS A 16 -4.34 -16.84 -23.07
C CYS A 16 -4.31 -15.36 -22.66
N LEU A 17 -3.73 -14.49 -23.48
CA LEU A 17 -3.67 -13.07 -23.20
C LEU A 17 -5.07 -12.42 -23.20
N ARG A 18 -5.92 -12.75 -24.18
CA ARG A 18 -7.32 -12.31 -24.20
C ARG A 18 -8.10 -12.79 -22.99
N PHE A 19 -7.88 -14.02 -22.59
CA PHE A 19 -8.53 -14.57 -21.39
C PHE A 19 -8.08 -13.83 -20.13
N ALA A 20 -6.77 -13.55 -19.99
CA ALA A 20 -6.22 -12.77 -18.90
C ALA A 20 -6.78 -11.34 -18.89
N GLN A 21 -6.89 -10.67 -20.02
CA GLN A 21 -7.51 -9.35 -20.14
C GLN A 21 -8.96 -9.36 -19.65
N LYS A 22 -9.77 -10.33 -20.06
CA LYS A 22 -11.16 -10.45 -19.61
C LYS A 22 -11.27 -10.68 -18.11
N ILE A 23 -10.35 -11.45 -17.51
CA ILE A 23 -10.29 -11.64 -16.06
C ILE A 23 -9.94 -10.31 -15.38
N ILE A 24 -8.96 -9.58 -15.88
CA ILE A 24 -8.55 -8.28 -15.35
C ILE A 24 -9.72 -7.29 -15.44
N GLU A 25 -10.40 -7.19 -16.57
CA GLU A 25 -11.58 -6.33 -16.74
C GLU A 25 -12.70 -6.70 -15.75
N ALA A 26 -12.97 -7.99 -15.58
CA ALA A 26 -13.95 -8.46 -14.60
C ALA A 26 -13.56 -8.12 -13.16
N ILE A 27 -12.26 -8.23 -12.82
CA ILE A 27 -11.72 -7.84 -11.52
C ILE A 27 -11.87 -6.32 -11.31
N TYR A 28 -11.54 -5.51 -12.30
CA TYR A 28 -11.70 -4.06 -12.25
C TYR A 28 -13.16 -3.65 -12.02
N ALA A 29 -14.09 -4.27 -12.74
CA ALA A 29 -15.52 -4.00 -12.57
C ALA A 29 -15.98 -4.33 -11.13
N VAL A 30 -15.52 -5.45 -10.58
CA VAL A 30 -15.82 -5.86 -9.19
C VAL A 30 -15.23 -4.88 -8.18
N VAL A 31 -14.00 -4.44 -8.38
CA VAL A 31 -13.33 -3.48 -7.45
C VAL A 31 -14.02 -2.12 -7.46
N LEU A 32 -14.47 -1.63 -8.62
CA LEU A 32 -15.26 -0.40 -8.70
C LEU A 32 -16.60 -0.55 -7.96
N ASP A 33 -17.27 -1.68 -8.13
CA ASP A 33 -18.52 -1.98 -7.44
C ASP A 33 -18.34 -2.12 -5.92
N TYR A 34 -17.19 -2.62 -5.47
CA TYR A 34 -16.85 -2.72 -4.05
C TYR A 34 -16.86 -1.35 -3.35
N LYS A 35 -16.25 -0.35 -3.98
CA LYS A 35 -16.28 1.01 -3.48
C LYS A 35 -17.72 1.53 -3.33
N SER A 36 -18.52 1.34 -4.36
CA SER A 36 -19.92 1.75 -4.36
C SER A 36 -20.73 1.06 -3.26
N LEU A 37 -20.43 -0.21 -2.98
CA LEU A 37 -21.13 -0.98 -1.95
C LEU A 37 -20.74 -0.61 -0.53
N ILE A 38 -19.46 -0.29 -0.28
CA ILE A 38 -19.01 0.17 1.03
C ILE A 38 -19.47 1.59 1.31
N ASP A 39 -19.47 2.45 0.28
CA ASP A 39 -20.00 3.82 0.38
C ASP A 39 -21.53 3.85 0.43
N ALA A 40 -22.20 2.80 -0.02
CA ALA A 40 -23.63 2.68 -0.03
C ALA A 40 -24.14 2.05 1.26
N ASN A 41 -25.25 2.56 1.74
CA ASN A 41 -25.91 2.12 2.94
C ASN A 41 -26.20 0.60 2.97
N TRP A 42 -26.12 0.04 4.16
CA TRP A 42 -26.41 -1.34 4.55
C TRP A 42 -27.64 -1.99 3.97
N HIS A 43 -28.72 -1.24 3.70
CA HIS A 43 -29.97 -1.80 3.20
C HIS A 43 -29.79 -2.52 1.86
N TYR A 44 -28.72 -2.23 1.09
CA TYR A 44 -28.43 -2.97 -0.13
C TYR A 44 -27.99 -4.41 0.12
N LEU A 45 -27.47 -4.72 1.30
CA LEU A 45 -27.06 -6.08 1.66
C LEU A 45 -28.28 -6.98 1.95
N TYR A 46 -29.41 -6.40 2.31
CA TYR A 46 -30.64 -7.13 2.57
C TYR A 46 -31.59 -7.15 1.36
N SER A 47 -31.24 -6.46 0.30
CA SER A 47 -32.02 -6.48 -0.92
C SER A 47 -31.77 -7.78 -1.67
N PRO A 48 -32.81 -8.55 -2.08
CA PRO A 48 -32.64 -9.69 -2.98
C PRO A 48 -32.24 -9.30 -4.41
N SER A 49 -31.87 -8.04 -4.61
CA SER A 49 -31.51 -7.46 -5.90
C SER A 49 -30.11 -7.89 -6.37
N THR A 50 -29.73 -7.41 -7.56
CA THR A 50 -28.41 -7.59 -8.17
C THR A 50 -27.24 -7.12 -7.28
N ASP A 51 -27.49 -6.23 -6.31
CA ASP A 51 -26.47 -5.69 -5.43
C ASP A 51 -25.95 -6.75 -4.44
N TRP A 52 -26.80 -7.65 -3.96
CA TRP A 52 -26.36 -8.79 -3.17
C TRP A 52 -25.40 -9.71 -3.94
N ALA A 53 -25.69 -9.97 -5.20
CA ALA A 53 -24.80 -10.78 -6.03
C ALA A 53 -23.45 -10.09 -6.29
N LYS A 54 -23.43 -8.77 -6.45
CA LYS A 54 -22.20 -7.98 -6.56
C LYS A 54 -21.40 -8.05 -5.27
N PHE A 55 -22.04 -7.82 -4.13
CA PHE A 55 -21.41 -7.91 -2.82
C PHE A 55 -20.76 -9.28 -2.60
N CYS A 56 -21.48 -10.38 -2.89
CA CYS A 56 -20.94 -11.74 -2.77
C CYS A 56 -19.70 -11.94 -3.67
N LYS A 57 -19.74 -11.45 -4.91
CA LYS A 57 -18.59 -11.53 -5.84
C LYS A 57 -17.37 -10.79 -5.28
N ILE A 58 -17.58 -9.61 -4.74
CA ILE A 58 -16.52 -8.80 -4.13
C ILE A 58 -15.93 -9.50 -2.91
N CYS A 59 -16.77 -10.02 -2.03
CA CYS A 59 -16.34 -10.78 -0.86
C CYS A 59 -15.50 -12.00 -1.26
N ILE A 60 -15.96 -12.77 -2.24
CA ILE A 60 -15.24 -13.94 -2.77
C ILE A 60 -13.89 -13.50 -3.37
N PHE A 61 -13.87 -12.42 -4.14
CA PHE A 61 -12.65 -11.88 -4.71
C PHE A 61 -11.64 -11.51 -3.61
N LEU A 62 -12.06 -10.72 -2.62
CA LEU A 62 -11.18 -10.29 -1.52
C LEU A 62 -10.69 -11.46 -0.67
N LEU A 63 -11.54 -12.45 -0.40
CA LEU A 63 -11.16 -13.68 0.29
C LEU A 63 -10.09 -14.45 -0.50
N ASN A 64 -10.26 -14.60 -1.81
CA ASN A 64 -9.28 -15.27 -2.65
C ASN A 64 -7.94 -14.50 -2.71
N VAL A 65 -7.98 -13.17 -2.85
CA VAL A 65 -6.77 -12.33 -2.83
C VAL A 65 -6.06 -12.45 -1.49
N ARG A 66 -6.81 -12.36 -0.39
CA ARG A 66 -6.28 -12.54 0.97
C ARG A 66 -5.60 -13.90 1.13
N ASP A 67 -6.29 -14.98 0.75
CA ASP A 67 -5.77 -16.34 0.88
C ASP A 67 -4.53 -16.55 0.00
N TYR A 68 -4.52 -16.00 -1.21
CA TYR A 68 -3.36 -16.04 -2.09
C TYR A 68 -2.16 -15.34 -1.43
N ILE A 69 -2.32 -14.09 -0.96
CA ILE A 69 -1.24 -13.33 -0.32
C ILE A 69 -0.76 -14.04 0.94
N THR A 70 -1.68 -14.58 1.76
CA THR A 70 -1.33 -15.32 2.97
C THR A 70 -0.50 -16.56 2.66
N LYS A 71 -0.90 -17.34 1.65
CA LYS A 71 -0.17 -18.53 1.21
C LYS A 71 1.21 -18.17 0.65
N MET A 72 1.28 -17.14 -0.18
CA MET A 72 2.55 -16.65 -0.73
C MET A 72 3.47 -16.15 0.37
N ALA A 73 2.95 -15.39 1.32
CA ALA A 73 3.72 -14.92 2.47
C ALA A 73 4.25 -16.09 3.34
N ALA A 74 3.42 -17.11 3.58
CA ALA A 74 3.82 -18.30 4.34
C ALA A 74 4.90 -19.13 3.62
N SER A 75 4.89 -19.16 2.28
CA SER A 75 5.90 -19.86 1.48
C SER A 75 7.18 -19.03 1.27
N THR A 76 7.08 -17.72 1.40
CA THR A 76 8.22 -16.82 1.30
C THR A 76 8.88 -16.74 2.66
N LYS A 77 9.98 -17.46 2.84
CA LYS A 77 10.80 -17.20 4.01
C LYS A 77 11.47 -15.87 3.80
N PRO A 78 11.29 -14.89 4.71
CA PRO A 78 12.08 -13.67 4.68
C PRO A 78 13.53 -13.97 5.12
N GLU A 79 14.16 -14.88 4.41
CA GLU A 79 15.52 -15.39 4.73
C GLU A 79 16.62 -14.40 4.41
N ALA A 80 16.29 -13.32 3.75
CA ALA A 80 17.32 -12.37 3.43
C ALA A 80 17.76 -11.66 4.71
N LYS A 81 18.76 -12.21 5.39
CA LYS A 81 19.59 -11.47 6.37
C LYS A 81 20.05 -10.10 5.81
N HIS A 82 19.79 -9.83 4.54
CA HIS A 82 20.16 -8.62 3.81
C HIS A 82 18.97 -7.92 3.14
N GLY A 83 17.72 -8.36 3.40
CA GLY A 83 16.54 -7.65 2.94
C GLY A 83 16.42 -6.27 3.60
N TYR A 84 15.82 -5.31 2.90
CA TYR A 84 15.75 -3.91 3.38
C TYR A 84 15.06 -3.77 4.75
N TYR A 85 14.15 -4.66 5.12
CA TYR A 85 13.56 -4.67 6.47
C TYR A 85 14.58 -5.04 7.55
N HIS A 86 15.48 -5.98 7.28
CA HIS A 86 16.54 -6.39 8.21
C HIS A 86 17.59 -5.28 8.36
N VAL A 87 18.00 -4.67 7.26
CA VAL A 87 18.89 -3.51 7.27
C VAL A 87 18.31 -2.36 8.08
N LEU A 88 17.01 -2.09 7.92
CA LEU A 88 16.30 -1.11 8.71
C LEU A 88 16.29 -1.48 10.21
N LYS A 89 15.98 -2.75 10.52
CA LYS A 89 15.98 -3.27 11.89
C LYS A 89 17.35 -3.14 12.56
N GLU A 90 18.41 -3.56 11.89
CA GLU A 90 19.77 -3.44 12.37
C GLU A 90 20.13 -1.98 12.66
N SER A 91 19.78 -1.06 11.76
CA SER A 91 20.08 0.36 11.93
C SER A 91 19.31 0.99 13.10
N ILE A 92 18.06 0.52 13.36
CA ILE A 92 17.29 0.93 14.54
C ILE A 92 17.94 0.38 15.82
N ASP A 93 18.32 -0.90 15.83
CA ASP A 93 18.95 -1.54 17.00
C ASP A 93 20.31 -0.91 17.32
N GLU A 94 21.07 -0.53 16.31
CA GLU A 94 22.32 0.22 16.43
C GLU A 94 22.15 1.70 16.79
N LYS A 95 20.89 2.17 16.92
CA LYS A 95 20.54 3.56 17.24
C LYS A 95 21.12 4.59 16.27
N LYS A 96 21.24 4.24 14.97
CA LYS A 96 21.66 5.18 13.94
C LYS A 96 20.64 6.31 13.75
N PHE A 97 19.37 6.02 13.99
CA PHE A 97 18.26 6.95 14.02
C PHE A 97 17.11 6.38 14.86
N GLU A 98 16.24 7.24 15.32
CA GLU A 98 15.00 6.87 15.99
C GLU A 98 13.84 6.89 15.00
N VAL A 99 13.00 5.84 15.07
CA VAL A 99 11.81 5.74 14.24
C VAL A 99 10.58 6.07 15.07
N SER A 100 9.93 7.18 14.76
CA SER A 100 8.72 7.64 15.44
C SER A 100 7.45 6.94 14.95
N ALA A 101 7.40 6.59 13.65
CA ALA A 101 6.26 5.92 13.05
C ALA A 101 6.65 5.11 11.82
N VAL A 102 5.99 3.98 11.61
CA VAL A 102 6.10 3.20 10.38
C VAL A 102 4.73 2.94 9.79
N ALA A 103 4.61 3.15 8.49
CA ALA A 103 3.43 2.78 7.73
C ALA A 103 3.80 1.93 6.52
N THR A 104 2.86 1.14 6.04
CA THR A 104 3.04 0.29 4.86
C THR A 104 1.79 0.24 4.00
N THR A 105 1.98 0.09 2.70
CA THR A 105 0.93 -0.22 1.74
C THR A 105 0.85 -1.72 1.43
N ASN A 106 1.81 -2.51 1.93
CA ASN A 106 1.81 -3.96 1.78
C ASN A 106 0.76 -4.60 2.67
N TYR A 107 0.11 -5.65 2.18
CA TYR A 107 -0.92 -6.38 2.91
C TYR A 107 -0.36 -7.44 3.87
N ASN A 108 0.91 -7.87 3.68
CA ASN A 108 1.56 -8.85 4.55
C ASN A 108 2.20 -8.19 5.77
N ARG A 109 2.49 -9.00 6.80
CA ARG A 109 3.05 -8.53 8.08
C ARG A 109 4.56 -8.53 8.15
N PHE A 110 5.29 -8.79 7.09
CA PHE A 110 6.76 -8.93 7.15
C PHE A 110 7.44 -7.77 7.85
N ILE A 111 7.02 -6.53 7.57
CA ILE A 111 7.61 -5.36 8.21
C ILE A 111 7.35 -5.33 9.72
N SER A 112 6.14 -5.60 10.18
CA SER A 112 5.81 -5.62 11.62
C SER A 112 6.49 -6.77 12.34
N ASP A 113 6.57 -7.95 11.72
CA ASP A 113 7.18 -9.14 12.29
C ASP A 113 8.71 -8.98 12.44
N ILE A 114 9.35 -8.33 11.47
CA ILE A 114 10.80 -8.10 11.48
C ILE A 114 11.15 -6.94 12.42
N LEU A 115 10.50 -5.80 12.28
CA LEU A 115 10.82 -4.61 13.07
C LEU A 115 10.37 -4.73 14.53
N ARG A 116 9.30 -5.49 14.81
CA ARG A 116 8.67 -5.65 16.13
C ARG A 116 8.22 -4.32 16.74
N ILE A 117 7.71 -3.43 15.90
CA ILE A 117 7.13 -2.16 16.28
C ILE A 117 5.73 -2.05 15.69
N GLU A 118 4.95 -1.10 16.16
CA GLU A 118 3.65 -0.80 15.59
C GLU A 118 3.78 -0.28 14.16
N VAL A 119 2.96 -0.83 13.25
CA VAL A 119 2.96 -0.48 11.82
C VAL A 119 1.55 -0.12 11.38
N ALA A 120 1.40 1.04 10.79
CA ALA A 120 0.14 1.46 10.18
C ALA A 120 -0.03 0.84 8.79
N PHE A 121 -0.97 -0.10 8.65
CA PHE A 121 -1.32 -0.71 7.35
C PHE A 121 -2.32 0.20 6.63
N LEU A 122 -1.83 1.07 5.74
CA LEU A 122 -2.63 2.10 5.10
C LEU A 122 -3.58 1.58 4.00
N ASN A 123 -3.30 0.42 3.45
CA ASN A 123 -4.16 -0.26 2.49
C ASN A 123 -4.91 -1.45 3.09
N GLY A 124 -4.93 -1.57 4.44
CA GLY A 124 -5.41 -2.75 5.11
C GLY A 124 -4.37 -3.88 5.13
N SER A 125 -4.75 -5.05 5.60
CA SER A 125 -3.86 -6.22 5.65
C SER A 125 -4.64 -7.53 5.56
N THR A 126 -3.92 -8.64 5.38
CA THR A 126 -4.51 -9.99 5.37
C THR A 126 -5.16 -10.40 6.68
N GLU A 127 -4.93 -9.69 7.77
CA GLU A 127 -5.46 -10.02 9.10
C GLU A 127 -6.53 -9.05 9.58
N ILE A 128 -6.68 -7.90 8.92
CA ILE A 128 -7.68 -6.91 9.27
C ILE A 128 -8.98 -7.20 8.51
N TRP A 129 -10.07 -7.21 9.26
CA TRP A 129 -11.41 -7.41 8.76
C TRP A 129 -12.24 -6.15 9.00
N TYR A 130 -13.25 -5.99 8.20
CA TYR A 130 -14.23 -4.94 8.31
C TYR A 130 -15.61 -5.55 8.58
N ASP A 131 -16.26 -5.04 9.62
CA ASP A 131 -17.65 -5.31 9.92
C ASP A 131 -18.49 -4.15 9.37
N PRO A 132 -19.12 -4.32 8.25
CA PRO A 132 -19.93 -3.26 7.67
C PRO A 132 -21.16 -2.94 8.52
N TYR A 133 -21.68 -3.85 9.33
CA TYR A 133 -22.85 -3.63 10.17
C TYR A 133 -22.58 -2.65 11.33
N LEU A 134 -21.44 -2.80 11.96
CA LEU A 134 -21.01 -1.92 13.05
C LEU A 134 -20.11 -0.78 12.58
N ASN A 135 -19.73 -0.77 11.29
CA ASN A 135 -18.75 0.15 10.73
C ASN A 135 -17.42 0.13 11.50
N ARG A 136 -16.93 -1.05 11.83
CA ARG A 136 -15.73 -1.28 12.62
C ARG A 136 -14.72 -2.11 11.87
N MET A 137 -13.46 -1.95 12.23
CA MET A 137 -12.37 -2.78 11.71
C MET A 137 -11.57 -3.42 12.86
N GLY A 138 -10.94 -4.55 12.58
CA GLY A 138 -10.12 -5.25 13.57
C GLY A 138 -9.77 -6.67 13.15
N GLU A 139 -9.16 -7.40 14.05
CA GLU A 139 -8.95 -8.83 13.88
C GLU A 139 -10.29 -9.58 13.90
N LYS A 140 -10.39 -10.65 13.14
CA LYS A 140 -11.62 -11.44 13.03
C LYS A 140 -12.13 -11.93 14.40
N SER A 141 -11.22 -12.33 15.27
CA SER A 141 -11.51 -12.78 16.64
C SER A 141 -12.16 -11.70 17.50
N VAL A 142 -11.77 -10.45 17.28
CA VAL A 142 -12.30 -9.29 18.03
C VAL A 142 -13.65 -8.84 17.50
N LEU A 143 -13.84 -8.93 16.18
CA LEU A 143 -15.08 -8.53 15.51
C LEU A 143 -16.17 -9.61 15.60
N SER A 144 -15.80 -10.88 15.79
CA SER A 144 -16.76 -11.99 15.93
C SER A 144 -17.48 -11.87 17.26
N THR A 145 -18.70 -11.38 17.20
CA THR A 145 -19.63 -11.29 18.34
C THR A 145 -20.56 -12.49 18.37
N SER A 146 -21.46 -12.55 19.36
CA SER A 146 -22.56 -13.54 19.41
C SER A 146 -23.54 -13.40 18.23
N GLU A 147 -23.53 -12.29 17.54
CA GLU A 147 -24.31 -12.04 16.34
C GLU A 147 -23.45 -12.38 15.11
N ASN A 148 -24.04 -13.12 14.17
CA ASN A 148 -23.34 -13.54 12.94
C ASN A 148 -23.31 -12.42 11.91
N HIS A 149 -22.41 -11.46 12.08
CA HIS A 149 -22.16 -10.44 11.07
C HIS A 149 -21.33 -10.99 9.91
N ILE A 150 -21.55 -10.43 8.74
CA ILE A 150 -20.73 -10.72 7.57
C ILE A 150 -19.47 -9.85 7.65
N LEU A 151 -18.33 -10.50 7.93
CA LEU A 151 -17.03 -9.84 7.95
C LEU A 151 -16.36 -9.92 6.59
N VAL A 152 -15.78 -8.82 6.13
CA VAL A 152 -15.09 -8.69 4.85
C VAL A 152 -13.61 -8.40 5.10
N PRO A 153 -12.66 -9.04 4.40
CA PRO A 153 -11.26 -8.66 4.49
C PRO A 153 -11.09 -7.17 4.15
N LEU A 154 -10.43 -6.42 5.03
CA LEU A 154 -10.13 -5.01 4.77
C LEU A 154 -8.83 -4.91 3.98
N MET A 155 -8.97 -4.91 2.67
CA MET A 155 -7.86 -4.79 1.72
C MET A 155 -8.27 -3.84 0.61
N PHE A 156 -7.61 -2.68 0.54
CA PHE A 156 -7.88 -1.72 -0.51
C PHE A 156 -7.06 -2.08 -1.76
N THR A 157 -7.71 -2.71 -2.69
CA THR A 157 -7.16 -2.98 -4.01
C THR A 157 -7.22 -1.73 -4.90
N GLN A 158 -6.99 -1.86 -6.18
CA GLN A 158 -6.91 -0.73 -7.10
C GLN A 158 -8.14 0.19 -7.03
N SER A 159 -7.93 1.42 -6.57
CA SER A 159 -8.96 2.47 -6.54
C SER A 159 -8.27 3.82 -6.40
N GLY A 160 -8.52 4.73 -7.30
CA GLY A 160 -7.94 6.09 -7.26
C GLY A 160 -8.37 6.94 -6.06
N THR A 161 -9.43 6.53 -5.35
CA THR A 161 -9.85 7.11 -4.08
C THR A 161 -10.23 5.96 -3.19
N LYS A 162 -9.50 5.73 -2.11
CA LYS A 162 -9.84 4.68 -1.15
C LYS A 162 -10.85 5.26 -0.16
N PRO A 163 -12.03 4.66 -0.01
CA PRO A 163 -13.04 5.17 0.90
C PRO A 163 -12.53 5.07 2.33
N MET A 164 -12.81 6.07 3.13
CA MET A 164 -12.69 5.97 4.57
C MET A 164 -13.82 5.09 5.07
N THR A 165 -13.57 3.80 5.14
CA THR A 165 -14.59 2.79 5.43
C THR A 165 -15.04 2.80 6.88
N SER A 166 -14.16 3.25 7.80
CA SER A 166 -14.49 3.36 9.22
C SER A 166 -13.82 4.58 9.85
N ILE A 167 -14.31 4.98 11.00
CA ILE A 167 -13.68 6.01 11.82
C ILE A 167 -12.26 5.60 12.20
N GLU A 168 -12.05 4.33 12.55
CA GLU A 168 -10.71 3.82 12.91
C GLU A 168 -9.72 3.96 11.74
N MET A 169 -10.17 3.74 10.51
CA MET A 169 -9.31 3.92 9.34
C MET A 169 -9.00 5.39 9.08
N SER A 170 -9.98 6.26 9.27
CA SER A 170 -9.79 7.72 9.18
C SER A 170 -8.78 8.21 10.21
N MET A 171 -8.91 7.77 11.47
CA MET A 171 -7.97 8.09 12.54
C MET A 171 -6.56 7.60 12.20
N LYS A 172 -6.42 6.39 11.67
CA LYS A 172 -5.11 5.86 11.25
C LYS A 172 -4.41 6.75 10.23
N TYR A 173 -5.14 7.31 9.25
CA TYR A 173 -4.55 8.26 8.30
C TYR A 173 -4.15 9.58 8.98
N VAL A 174 -5.00 10.10 9.85
CA VAL A 174 -4.73 11.34 10.60
C VAL A 174 -3.54 11.16 11.53
N ASP A 175 -3.48 10.06 12.26
CA ASP A 175 -2.37 9.74 13.17
C ASP A 175 -1.06 9.58 12.40
N THR A 176 -1.09 8.85 11.28
CA THR A 176 0.08 8.69 10.41
C THR A 176 0.58 10.04 9.89
N TYR A 177 -0.32 10.88 9.37
CA TYR A 177 0.03 12.24 8.93
C TYR A 177 0.65 13.05 10.08
N THR A 178 0.02 13.03 11.25
CA THR A 178 0.48 13.81 12.42
C THR A 178 1.86 13.36 12.88
N GLN A 179 2.12 12.07 12.95
CA GLN A 179 3.42 11.52 13.31
C GLN A 179 4.50 11.87 12.28
N TRP A 180 4.19 11.75 10.99
CA TRP A 180 5.12 12.13 9.92
C TRP A 180 5.38 13.64 9.90
N LYS A 181 4.39 14.45 10.16
CA LYS A 181 4.55 15.90 10.29
C LYS A 181 5.48 16.27 11.45
N ASN A 182 5.39 15.58 12.57
CA ASN A 182 6.19 15.84 13.76
C ASN A 182 7.59 15.22 13.73
N SER A 183 7.87 14.28 12.80
CA SER A 183 9.21 13.72 12.62
C SER A 183 10.15 14.71 11.94
N ASP A 184 11.45 14.55 12.08
CA ASP A 184 12.44 15.39 11.39
C ASP A 184 12.43 15.14 9.88
N ARG A 185 12.20 13.90 9.48
CA ARG A 185 12.23 13.46 8.07
C ARG A 185 11.26 12.32 7.83
N VAL A 186 10.67 12.28 6.64
CA VAL A 186 9.89 11.15 6.15
C VAL A 186 10.70 10.37 5.13
N ILE A 187 10.85 9.07 5.34
CA ILE A 187 11.61 8.19 4.45
C ILE A 187 10.63 7.24 3.77
N ILE A 188 10.69 7.19 2.45
CA ILE A 188 9.79 6.40 1.61
C ILE A 188 10.62 5.35 0.88
N VAL A 189 10.33 4.07 1.10
CA VAL A 189 11.07 2.96 0.52
C VAL A 189 10.16 2.13 -0.38
N GLY A 190 10.51 2.05 -1.66
CA GLY A 190 9.84 1.16 -2.61
C GLY A 190 8.39 1.53 -2.95
N PHE A 191 7.97 2.78 -2.73
CA PHE A 191 6.63 3.25 -3.06
C PHE A 191 6.57 3.83 -4.48
N GLY A 192 5.54 3.47 -5.24
CA GLY A 192 5.43 3.79 -6.66
C GLY A 192 4.81 5.14 -7.00
N PHE A 193 4.16 5.81 -6.05
CA PHE A 193 3.39 7.05 -6.25
C PHE A 193 2.32 6.91 -7.33
N GLY A 194 1.68 5.75 -7.38
CA GLY A 194 0.61 5.46 -8.33
C GLY A 194 -0.66 6.27 -8.03
N THR A 195 -1.49 6.47 -9.04
CA THR A 195 -2.80 7.14 -8.89
C THR A 195 -3.77 6.35 -8.02
N ASP A 196 -3.55 5.04 -7.88
CA ASP A 196 -4.36 4.16 -7.03
C ASP A 196 -4.14 4.42 -5.53
N ASP A 197 -3.04 5.11 -5.17
CA ASP A 197 -2.70 5.47 -3.81
C ASP A 197 -2.85 6.99 -3.54
N GLU A 198 -3.82 7.64 -4.19
CA GLU A 198 -4.01 9.10 -4.10
C GLU A 198 -4.29 9.58 -2.66
N HIS A 199 -4.86 8.74 -1.81
CA HIS A 199 -5.04 9.02 -0.39
C HIS A 199 -3.69 9.17 0.36
N ILE A 200 -2.67 8.39 0.00
CA ILE A 200 -1.30 8.51 0.53
C ILE A 200 -0.56 9.66 -0.18
N ASN A 201 -0.70 9.75 -1.50
CA ASN A 201 -0.15 10.86 -2.26
C ASN A 201 -0.65 12.22 -1.73
N GLY A 202 -1.91 12.30 -1.30
CA GLY A 202 -2.50 13.49 -0.66
C GLY A 202 -1.81 13.86 0.65
N ILE A 203 -1.53 12.88 1.51
CA ILE A 203 -0.76 13.09 2.75
C ILE A 203 0.63 13.62 2.42
N LEU A 204 1.35 12.96 1.51
CA LEU A 204 2.71 13.36 1.13
C LEU A 204 2.73 14.76 0.50
N ARG A 205 1.75 15.08 -0.32
CA ARG A 205 1.58 16.42 -0.92
C ARG A 205 1.41 17.50 0.15
N THR A 206 0.57 17.24 1.14
CA THR A 206 0.34 18.17 2.25
C THR A 206 1.62 18.37 3.06
N LEU A 207 2.33 17.31 3.38
CA LEU A 207 3.61 17.39 4.09
C LEU A 207 4.65 18.24 3.32
N ILE A 208 4.76 18.06 2.00
CA ILE A 208 5.76 18.77 1.18
C ILE A 208 5.39 20.23 0.96
N ASP A 209 4.17 20.51 0.47
CA ASP A 209 3.79 21.85 0.02
C ASP A 209 3.22 22.74 1.13
N VAL A 210 2.55 22.15 2.14
CA VAL A 210 1.93 22.92 3.21
C VAL A 210 2.81 22.95 4.46
N ASP A 211 3.31 21.80 4.89
CA ASP A 211 4.13 21.69 6.10
C ASP A 211 5.63 21.90 5.82
N ASN A 212 6.01 22.11 4.57
CA ASN A 212 7.41 22.28 4.13
C ASN A 212 8.35 21.17 4.62
N LYS A 213 7.83 19.93 4.69
CA LYS A 213 8.54 18.75 5.18
C LYS A 213 9.44 18.19 4.09
N SER A 214 10.67 17.86 4.46
CA SER A 214 11.58 17.11 3.58
C SER A 214 11.23 15.62 3.58
N ILE A 215 11.19 15.03 2.39
CA ILE A 215 11.06 13.59 2.20
C ILE A 215 12.31 13.02 1.53
N THR A 216 12.68 11.80 1.91
CA THR A 216 13.75 11.04 1.25
C THR A 216 13.15 9.80 0.64
N VAL A 217 13.31 9.64 -0.67
CA VAL A 217 12.81 8.46 -1.41
C VAL A 217 13.97 7.53 -1.73
N VAL A 218 13.88 6.31 -1.22
CA VAL A 218 14.82 5.22 -1.52
C VAL A 218 14.20 4.39 -2.64
N THR A 219 14.88 4.31 -3.78
CA THR A 219 14.41 3.60 -4.97
C THR A 219 15.55 2.80 -5.62
N LEU A 220 15.18 1.74 -6.35
CA LEU A 220 16.17 1.03 -7.17
C LEU A 220 16.80 1.98 -8.20
N ASP A 221 18.08 1.74 -8.49
CA ASP A 221 18.83 2.52 -9.50
C ASP A 221 18.12 2.45 -10.86
N LYS A 222 17.77 3.61 -11.37
CA LYS A 222 17.07 3.77 -12.65
C LYS A 222 18.00 4.25 -13.75
N HIS A 223 19.31 4.37 -13.48
CA HIS A 223 20.28 4.95 -14.40
C HIS A 223 19.92 6.37 -14.86
N GLN A 224 19.29 7.14 -13.97
CA GLN A 224 18.89 8.53 -14.16
C GLN A 224 19.46 9.39 -13.03
N SER A 225 19.61 10.69 -13.26
CA SER A 225 20.02 11.59 -12.17
C SER A 225 18.92 11.74 -11.12
N ASP A 226 19.34 11.98 -9.88
CA ASP A 226 18.43 12.19 -8.75
C ASP A 226 17.42 13.32 -9.02
N ASP A 227 17.86 14.40 -9.70
CA ASP A 227 17.01 15.51 -10.10
C ASP A 227 15.87 15.11 -11.05
N VAL A 228 16.16 14.22 -12.00
CA VAL A 228 15.15 13.72 -12.95
C VAL A 228 14.12 12.87 -12.20
N ILE A 229 14.58 12.01 -11.28
CA ILE A 229 13.70 11.17 -10.48
C ILE A 229 12.85 12.03 -9.52
N ALA A 230 13.47 13.03 -8.85
CA ALA A 230 12.75 13.94 -7.95
C ALA A 230 11.64 14.71 -8.68
N LYS A 231 11.93 15.22 -9.89
CA LYS A 231 10.94 15.90 -10.74
C LYS A 231 9.81 14.97 -11.19
N ASP A 232 10.11 13.70 -11.52
CA ASP A 232 9.07 12.72 -11.88
C ASP A 232 8.16 12.43 -10.67
N ILE A 233 8.72 12.27 -9.48
CA ILE A 233 7.98 12.07 -8.23
C ILE A 233 7.14 13.32 -7.91
N ALA A 234 7.71 14.51 -8.01
CA ALA A 234 7.00 15.77 -7.79
C ALA A 234 5.78 15.89 -8.73
N ARG A 235 5.95 15.53 -10.00
CA ARG A 235 4.87 15.51 -10.98
C ARG A 235 3.76 14.51 -10.61
N LYS A 236 4.12 13.30 -10.16
CA LYS A 236 3.17 12.28 -9.71
C LYS A 236 2.41 12.71 -8.45
N LEU A 237 3.13 13.30 -7.52
CA LEU A 237 2.55 13.87 -6.29
C LEU A 237 1.80 15.19 -6.54
N LYS A 238 1.98 15.84 -7.70
CA LYS A 238 1.45 17.16 -8.03
C LYS A 238 1.91 18.22 -7.02
N VAL A 239 3.17 18.16 -6.60
CA VAL A 239 3.79 19.13 -5.68
C VAL A 239 4.63 20.15 -6.43
N THR A 240 4.74 21.34 -5.83
CA THR A 240 5.51 22.44 -6.39
C THR A 240 6.92 22.54 -5.82
N ASN A 241 7.09 22.12 -4.58
CA ASN A 241 8.37 22.23 -3.86
C ASN A 241 9.24 20.98 -4.07
N VAL A 242 9.88 20.90 -5.24
CA VAL A 242 10.76 19.79 -5.61
C VAL A 242 12.00 19.70 -4.71
N SER A 243 12.47 20.84 -4.16
CA SER A 243 13.68 20.86 -3.31
C SER A 243 13.52 20.07 -2.00
N ASN A 244 12.28 19.81 -1.58
CA ASN A 244 11.99 18.98 -0.41
C ASN A 244 12.00 17.47 -0.70
N ILE A 245 12.34 17.06 -1.93
CA ILE A 245 12.40 15.64 -2.33
C ILE A 245 13.86 15.27 -2.56
N SER A 246 14.40 14.43 -1.70
CA SER A 246 15.75 13.86 -1.83
C SER A 246 15.67 12.42 -2.33
N ILE A 247 16.60 12.01 -3.15
CA ILE A 247 16.62 10.65 -3.73
C ILE A 247 17.85 9.89 -3.22
N ILE A 248 17.66 8.62 -2.90
CA ILE A 248 18.70 7.64 -2.65
C ILE A 248 18.47 6.48 -3.62
N GLN A 249 19.34 6.35 -4.61
CA GLN A 249 19.29 5.22 -5.53
C GLN A 249 20.14 4.07 -4.99
N VAL A 250 19.58 2.86 -4.99
CA VAL A 250 20.21 1.66 -4.46
C VAL A 250 20.19 0.52 -5.48
N ASP A 251 21.15 -0.37 -5.40
CA ASP A 251 21.12 -1.65 -6.11
C ASP A 251 20.17 -2.66 -5.41
N ALA A 252 20.08 -3.86 -5.95
CA ALA A 252 19.23 -4.93 -5.39
C ALA A 252 19.68 -5.38 -3.97
N SER A 253 20.89 -5.07 -3.56
CA SER A 253 21.44 -5.35 -2.23
C SER A 253 21.24 -4.21 -1.23
N GLY A 254 20.59 -3.11 -1.65
CA GLY A 254 20.40 -1.93 -0.82
C GLY A 254 21.64 -1.04 -0.68
N ILE A 255 22.64 -1.23 -1.52
CA ILE A 255 23.84 -0.40 -1.55
C ILE A 255 23.56 0.87 -2.37
N ASN A 256 23.81 2.01 -1.77
CA ASN A 256 23.65 3.30 -2.46
C ASN A 256 24.60 3.38 -3.66
N SER A 257 24.04 3.70 -4.82
CA SER A 257 24.78 3.71 -6.09
C SER A 257 25.90 4.74 -6.11
N GLN A 258 25.80 5.83 -5.38
CA GLN A 258 26.79 6.90 -5.32
C GLN A 258 27.80 6.68 -4.19
N SER A 259 27.33 6.54 -2.95
CA SER A 259 28.22 6.45 -1.78
C SER A 259 28.83 5.08 -1.56
N LYS A 260 28.35 4.04 -2.25
CA LYS A 260 28.73 2.62 -2.06
C LYS A 260 28.54 2.12 -0.62
N LYS A 261 27.67 2.79 0.15
CA LYS A 261 27.27 2.41 1.52
C LYS A 261 25.87 1.85 1.54
N ILE A 262 25.51 1.16 2.60
CA ILE A 262 24.13 0.75 2.84
C ILE A 262 23.25 2.02 2.90
N TRP A 263 22.07 1.98 2.35
CA TRP A 263 21.20 3.15 2.21
C TRP A 263 20.87 3.84 3.56
N THR A 264 20.78 3.06 4.64
CA THR A 264 20.54 3.59 5.98
C THR A 264 21.68 4.47 6.50
N ASP A 265 22.92 4.17 6.14
CA ASP A 265 24.08 5.01 6.50
C ASP A 265 24.04 6.37 5.79
N SER A 266 23.41 6.43 4.61
CA SER A 266 23.18 7.68 3.89
C SER A 266 22.14 8.59 4.55
N LEU A 267 21.33 8.07 5.47
CA LEU A 267 20.36 8.85 6.25
C LEU A 267 20.99 9.57 7.44
N SER A 268 22.03 8.97 8.04
CA SER A 268 22.68 9.47 9.24
C SER A 268 23.63 10.66 8.98
N SER A 269 23.97 10.90 7.72
CA SER A 269 25.00 11.85 7.31
C SER A 269 24.49 13.22 6.84
N ARG A 270 23.24 13.56 7.11
CA ARG A 270 22.64 14.85 6.71
C ARG A 270 21.93 15.56 7.84
#